data_359dee53e5a95132f38a6b648a91d5fc
#
_entry.id   359dee53e5a95132f38a6b648a91d5fc
#
_cell.length_a   1.000
_cell.length_b   1.000
_cell.length_c   1.000
_cell.angle_alpha   90.00
_cell.angle_beta   90.00
_cell.angle_gamma   90.00
#
_symmetry.space_group_name_H-M   'P 1'
#
loop_
_entity.id
_entity.type
_entity.pdbx_description
1 polymer ?
#
loop_
_entity_poly.entity_id
_entity_poly.type
_entity_poly.pdbx_seq_one_letter_code
_entity_poly.pdbx_strand_id
1 'polypeptide(L)'
;MLVNSKVIFQKAQEGHYAVPSANVLDMECIKNHISLAETLGLPLIVGSAESHLGDNISLEDAAVVGRKYAAEASVPVVLHLDHGERFETCKKAIDLGFTSVMIDASMKSFEENVETTRKVVEYAHARGVTVEAEIGHVASNFDENDTETMYTTAAEAKAFAEQSGCDSLAISIGTAHGVYKAKAIPEISFDSLAAIRQATNVPLVLHGGSGSGDDNLSRCAKEGICKVNIYTDLYLAAMKSLGEADASDYFKVRSALQKGMNDCLEHYFKVFGTQAQ
;
A
#
# COMPACT_ATOMS: atom_id res chain seq x y z
N MET A 1 -14.01 1.86 11.32
CA MET A 1 -13.24 1.57 12.56
C MET A 1 -11.76 1.75 12.26
N LEU A 2 -11.07 2.66 12.92
CA LEU A 2 -9.62 2.81 12.79
C LEU A 2 -8.93 1.62 13.49
N VAL A 3 -8.13 0.85 12.73
CA VAL A 3 -7.41 -0.34 13.20
C VAL A 3 -5.95 -0.33 12.69
N ASN A 4 -5.07 -1.14 13.28
CA ASN A 4 -3.75 -1.40 12.70
C ASN A 4 -3.80 -2.54 11.66
N SER A 5 -2.74 -2.68 10.87
CA SER A 5 -2.74 -3.62 9.74
C SER A 5 -2.82 -5.10 10.16
N LYS A 6 -2.43 -5.45 11.38
CA LYS A 6 -2.48 -6.83 11.89
C LYS A 6 -3.90 -7.39 11.85
N VAL A 7 -4.90 -6.56 12.19
CA VAL A 7 -6.32 -6.97 12.16
C VAL A 7 -6.74 -7.37 10.76
N ILE A 8 -6.39 -6.55 9.76
CA ILE A 8 -6.74 -6.77 8.35
C ILE A 8 -5.95 -7.95 7.76
N PHE A 9 -4.65 -8.02 8.03
CA PHE A 9 -3.77 -9.04 7.42
C PHE A 9 -4.04 -10.45 7.92
N GLN A 10 -4.40 -10.61 9.18
CA GLN A 10 -4.79 -11.93 9.68
C GLN A 10 -5.96 -12.50 8.87
N LYS A 11 -6.99 -11.70 8.63
CA LYS A 11 -8.16 -12.10 7.83
C LYS A 11 -7.82 -12.32 6.36
N ALA A 12 -6.95 -11.48 5.80
CA ALA A 12 -6.49 -11.62 4.42
C ALA A 12 -5.72 -12.93 4.21
N GLN A 13 -4.83 -13.31 5.15
CA GLN A 13 -4.12 -14.58 5.11
C GLN A 13 -5.06 -15.79 5.22
N GLU A 14 -6.00 -15.76 6.18
CA GLU A 14 -6.98 -16.82 6.38
C GLU A 14 -7.92 -17.00 5.17
N GLY A 15 -8.31 -15.87 4.55
CA GLY A 15 -9.26 -15.84 3.43
C GLY A 15 -8.63 -15.92 2.04
N HIS A 16 -7.29 -15.94 1.92
CA HIS A 16 -6.56 -15.94 0.65
C HIS A 16 -6.97 -14.81 -0.29
N TYR A 17 -6.97 -13.58 0.22
CA TYR A 17 -7.26 -12.35 -0.53
C TYR A 17 -6.29 -11.23 -0.14
N ALA A 18 -6.26 -10.16 -0.93
CA ALA A 18 -5.53 -8.96 -0.56
C ALA A 18 -6.48 -7.77 -0.29
N VAL A 19 -5.97 -6.78 0.45
CA VAL A 19 -6.64 -5.50 0.68
C VAL A 19 -5.90 -4.41 -0.10
N PRO A 20 -6.62 -3.56 -0.86
CA PRO A 20 -5.98 -2.47 -1.55
C PRO A 20 -5.44 -1.43 -0.56
N SER A 21 -4.21 -0.99 -0.79
CA SER A 21 -3.64 0.22 -0.20
C SER A 21 -3.77 1.34 -1.22
N ALA A 22 -4.78 2.19 -1.02
CA ALA A 22 -5.07 3.30 -1.91
C ALA A 22 -4.27 4.53 -1.46
N ASN A 23 -3.29 4.94 -2.28
CA ASN A 23 -2.48 6.11 -1.97
C ASN A 23 -3.25 7.39 -2.26
N VAL A 24 -3.13 8.36 -1.35
CA VAL A 24 -3.87 9.62 -1.37
C VAL A 24 -2.94 10.82 -1.57
N LEU A 25 -3.42 11.82 -2.30
CA LEU A 25 -2.72 13.09 -2.52
C LEU A 25 -3.40 14.29 -1.82
N ASP A 26 -4.64 14.14 -1.42
CA ASP A 26 -5.41 15.21 -0.77
C ASP A 26 -6.45 14.67 0.23
N MET A 27 -7.06 15.57 0.97
CA MET A 27 -8.06 15.25 2.00
C MET A 27 -9.36 14.66 1.42
N GLU A 28 -9.73 15.04 0.21
CA GLU A 28 -10.94 14.52 -0.45
C GLU A 28 -10.74 13.07 -0.89
N CYS A 29 -9.54 12.69 -1.35
CA CYS A 29 -9.21 11.30 -1.65
C CYS A 29 -9.39 10.40 -0.42
N ILE A 30 -8.88 10.83 0.75
CA ILE A 30 -9.04 10.08 2.01
C ILE A 30 -10.52 9.82 2.31
N LYS A 31 -11.32 10.87 2.32
CA LYS A 31 -12.75 10.79 2.59
C LYS A 31 -13.48 9.92 1.57
N ASN A 32 -13.17 10.11 0.29
CA ASN A 32 -13.82 9.41 -0.81
C ASN A 32 -13.56 7.90 -0.76
N HIS A 33 -12.30 7.49 -0.55
CA HIS A 33 -11.93 6.08 -0.49
C HIS A 33 -12.54 5.38 0.73
N ILE A 34 -12.54 6.03 1.89
CA ILE A 34 -13.19 5.48 3.10
C ILE A 34 -14.69 5.33 2.87
N SER A 35 -15.37 6.34 2.29
CA SER A 35 -16.81 6.28 2.00
C SER A 35 -17.16 5.16 1.01
N LEU A 36 -16.32 4.93 0.01
CA LEU A 36 -16.49 3.78 -0.91
C LEU A 36 -16.35 2.46 -0.16
N ALA A 37 -15.30 2.31 0.65
CA ALA A 37 -15.08 1.09 1.44
C ALA A 37 -16.27 0.78 2.35
N GLU A 38 -16.86 1.79 3.00
CA GLU A 38 -18.09 1.65 3.79
C GLU A 38 -19.29 1.21 2.96
N THR A 39 -19.47 1.81 1.77
CA THR A 39 -20.54 1.46 0.84
C THR A 39 -20.46 -0.01 0.41
N LEU A 40 -19.24 -0.52 0.23
CA LEU A 40 -18.98 -1.90 -0.17
C LEU A 40 -18.91 -2.87 1.02
N GLY A 41 -18.81 -2.37 2.25
CA GLY A 41 -18.65 -3.19 3.46
C GLY A 41 -17.26 -3.86 3.54
N LEU A 42 -16.21 -3.26 2.96
CA LEU A 42 -14.89 -3.87 2.79
C LEU A 42 -13.80 -3.11 3.57
N PRO A 43 -12.76 -3.81 4.08
CA PRO A 43 -11.61 -3.18 4.74
C PRO A 43 -10.77 -2.38 3.74
N LEU A 44 -10.12 -1.31 4.21
CA LEU A 44 -9.28 -0.44 3.38
C LEU A 44 -8.00 -0.04 4.09
N ILE A 45 -6.92 0.12 3.32
CA ILE A 45 -5.69 0.79 3.76
C ILE A 45 -5.60 2.12 3.01
N VAL A 46 -5.53 3.23 3.76
CA VAL A 46 -5.31 4.58 3.22
C VAL A 46 -3.83 4.89 3.35
N GLY A 47 -3.13 4.95 2.24
CA GLY A 47 -1.69 5.15 2.16
C GLY A 47 -1.31 6.61 1.90
N SER A 48 -0.37 7.15 2.67
CA SER A 48 0.25 8.46 2.44
C SER A 48 1.75 8.24 2.23
N ALA A 49 2.23 8.31 0.98
CA ALA A 49 3.64 8.11 0.68
C ALA A 49 4.48 9.34 1.06
N GLU A 50 5.66 9.13 1.68
CA GLU A 50 6.55 10.24 2.09
C GLU A 50 6.91 11.14 0.92
N SER A 51 7.16 10.58 -0.26
CA SER A 51 7.48 11.32 -1.49
C SER A 51 6.35 12.25 -1.99
N HIS A 52 5.13 12.04 -1.55
CA HIS A 52 3.96 12.85 -1.92
C HIS A 52 3.62 13.93 -0.87
N LEU A 53 4.29 13.89 0.28
CA LEU A 53 4.04 14.86 1.36
C LEU A 53 4.64 16.24 1.03
N GLY A 54 4.03 17.27 1.59
CA GLY A 54 4.47 18.65 1.43
C GLY A 54 3.78 19.38 0.31
N ASP A 55 3.98 18.98 -0.93
CA ASP A 55 3.40 19.66 -2.10
C ASP A 55 1.91 19.35 -2.29
N ASN A 56 1.45 18.16 -1.87
CA ASN A 56 0.07 17.71 -2.03
C ASN A 56 -0.72 17.76 -0.73
N ILE A 57 -0.28 16.99 0.26
CA ILE A 57 -0.91 16.91 1.59
C ILE A 57 0.17 16.87 2.66
N SER A 58 -0.06 17.54 3.80
CA SER A 58 0.83 17.37 4.95
C SER A 58 0.51 16.08 5.72
N LEU A 59 1.51 15.55 6.42
CA LEU A 59 1.30 14.38 7.28
C LEU A 59 0.27 14.67 8.39
N GLU A 60 0.26 15.90 8.89
CA GLU A 60 -0.69 16.40 9.88
C GLU A 60 -2.12 16.42 9.35
N ASP A 61 -2.33 16.91 8.13
CA ASP A 61 -3.65 16.97 7.50
C ASP A 61 -4.16 15.56 7.20
N ALA A 62 -3.30 14.69 6.67
CA ALA A 62 -3.63 13.29 6.45
C ALA A 62 -4.02 12.58 7.75
N ALA A 63 -3.31 12.84 8.85
CA ALA A 63 -3.62 12.30 10.17
C ALA A 63 -4.97 12.80 10.70
N VAL A 64 -5.24 14.11 10.63
CA VAL A 64 -6.49 14.70 11.13
C VAL A 64 -7.70 14.15 10.37
N VAL A 65 -7.64 14.17 9.05
CA VAL A 65 -8.74 13.72 8.20
C VAL A 65 -8.90 12.20 8.23
N GLY A 66 -7.77 11.46 8.08
CA GLY A 66 -7.76 10.01 8.08
C GLY A 66 -8.28 9.42 9.38
N ARG A 67 -7.79 9.91 10.53
CA ARG A 67 -8.26 9.46 11.85
C ARG A 67 -9.75 9.73 12.07
N LYS A 68 -10.22 10.93 11.67
CA LYS A 68 -11.64 11.27 11.81
C LYS A 68 -12.52 10.29 11.04
N TYR A 69 -12.33 10.20 9.73
CA TYR A 69 -13.19 9.36 8.89
C TYR A 69 -13.02 7.87 9.16
N ALA A 70 -11.79 7.40 9.42
CA ALA A 70 -11.57 5.99 9.77
C ALA A 70 -12.19 5.62 11.13
N ALA A 71 -12.18 6.52 12.12
CA ALA A 71 -12.82 6.25 13.42
C ALA A 71 -14.36 6.16 13.30
N GLU A 72 -14.95 6.98 12.44
CA GLU A 72 -16.40 7.00 12.18
C GLU A 72 -16.85 5.84 11.26
N ALA A 73 -15.94 5.28 10.45
CA ALA A 73 -16.25 4.22 9.50
C ALA A 73 -16.78 2.94 10.18
N SER A 74 -17.73 2.28 9.51
CA SER A 74 -18.31 0.99 9.92
C SER A 74 -17.42 -0.20 9.59
N VAL A 75 -16.46 -0.02 8.66
CA VAL A 75 -15.50 -1.04 8.20
C VAL A 75 -14.10 -0.81 8.79
N PRO A 76 -13.23 -1.83 8.86
CA PRO A 76 -11.84 -1.66 9.25
C PRO A 76 -11.08 -0.76 8.27
N VAL A 77 -10.43 0.28 8.78
CA VAL A 77 -9.58 1.19 8.01
C VAL A 77 -8.23 1.34 8.70
N VAL A 78 -7.16 1.14 7.95
CA VAL A 78 -5.78 1.41 8.39
C VAL A 78 -5.33 2.74 7.81
N LEU A 79 -4.78 3.61 8.66
CA LEU A 79 -4.06 4.81 8.22
C LEU A 79 -2.58 4.48 8.19
N HIS A 80 -1.98 4.51 7.01
CA HIS A 80 -0.65 3.98 6.72
C HIS A 80 0.29 5.04 6.13
N LEU A 81 1.47 5.21 6.75
CA LEU A 81 2.59 5.90 6.10
C LEU A 81 3.25 4.91 5.15
N ASP A 82 3.30 5.26 3.87
CA ASP A 82 3.87 4.47 2.81
C ASP A 82 5.26 5.01 2.42
N HIS A 83 6.24 4.13 2.19
CA HIS A 83 7.62 4.47 1.87
C HIS A 83 8.24 5.57 2.76
N GLY A 84 8.17 5.38 4.08
CA GLY A 84 8.91 6.24 5.01
C GLY A 84 10.41 6.01 4.87
N GLU A 85 11.15 7.06 4.53
CA GLU A 85 12.59 6.97 4.26
C GLU A 85 13.45 7.11 5.52
N ARG A 86 12.86 7.70 6.59
CA ARG A 86 13.60 8.07 7.80
C ARG A 86 12.83 7.69 9.05
N PHE A 87 13.58 7.33 10.09
CA PHE A 87 13.01 7.09 11.42
C PHE A 87 12.14 8.25 11.91
N GLU A 88 12.59 9.50 11.69
CA GLU A 88 11.91 10.71 12.14
C GLU A 88 10.53 10.87 11.49
N THR A 89 10.39 10.52 10.21
CA THR A 89 9.11 10.57 9.50
C THR A 89 8.17 9.48 10.01
N CYS A 90 8.65 8.24 10.18
CA CYS A 90 7.87 7.17 10.79
C CYS A 90 7.43 7.54 12.21
N LYS A 91 8.36 8.06 13.03
CA LYS A 91 8.07 8.53 14.38
C LYS A 91 6.98 9.61 14.38
N LYS A 92 7.10 10.61 13.50
CA LYS A 92 6.11 11.69 13.36
C LYS A 92 4.74 11.14 12.99
N ALA A 93 4.65 10.23 12.02
CA ALA A 93 3.40 9.59 11.62
C ALA A 93 2.75 8.83 12.81
N ILE A 94 3.55 8.05 13.54
CA ILE A 94 3.09 7.32 14.74
C ILE A 94 2.55 8.30 15.79
N ASP A 95 3.29 9.36 16.09
CA ASP A 95 2.90 10.37 17.10
C ASP A 95 1.64 11.14 16.68
N LEU A 96 1.38 11.30 15.38
CA LEU A 96 0.15 11.87 14.82
C LEU A 96 -1.03 10.91 14.83
N GLY A 97 -0.79 9.61 15.08
CA GLY A 97 -1.82 8.58 15.22
C GLY A 97 -2.10 7.78 13.95
N PHE A 98 -1.13 7.66 13.07
CA PHE A 98 -1.12 6.60 12.06
C PHE A 98 -1.09 5.25 12.77
N THR A 99 -1.82 4.28 12.25
CA THR A 99 -1.96 2.94 12.85
C THR A 99 -1.04 1.90 12.21
N SER A 100 -0.39 2.28 11.12
CA SER A 100 0.62 1.49 10.42
C SER A 100 1.63 2.45 9.77
N VAL A 101 2.89 2.07 9.75
CA VAL A 101 3.94 2.80 9.03
C VAL A 101 4.82 1.82 8.27
N MET A 102 5.33 2.23 7.12
CA MET A 102 6.41 1.54 6.42
C MET A 102 7.71 2.31 6.61
N ILE A 103 8.79 1.59 6.87
CA ILE A 103 10.16 2.07 6.74
C ILE A 103 10.79 1.40 5.53
N ASP A 104 11.17 2.20 4.55
CA ASP A 104 11.85 1.73 3.36
C ASP A 104 13.35 1.99 3.43
N ALA A 105 14.08 0.95 3.72
CA ALA A 105 15.54 0.92 3.71
C ALA A 105 16.06 -0.14 2.72
N SER A 106 15.26 -0.51 1.72
CA SER A 106 15.56 -1.56 0.74
C SER A 106 16.83 -1.31 -0.07
N MET A 107 17.19 -0.04 -0.26
CA MET A 107 18.43 0.38 -0.95
C MET A 107 19.70 0.30 -0.08
N LYS A 108 19.57 -0.01 1.21
CA LYS A 108 20.71 -0.19 2.12
C LYS A 108 21.20 -1.64 2.13
N SER A 109 22.32 -1.89 2.80
CA SER A 109 22.73 -3.28 3.07
C SER A 109 21.68 -4.01 3.91
N PHE A 110 21.66 -5.34 3.82
CA PHE A 110 20.72 -6.17 4.57
C PHE A 110 20.76 -5.85 6.08
N GLU A 111 21.95 -5.75 6.64
CA GLU A 111 22.18 -5.48 8.06
C GLU A 111 21.71 -4.07 8.46
N GLU A 112 21.98 -3.07 7.64
CA GLU A 112 21.51 -1.70 7.88
C GLU A 112 19.98 -1.58 7.75
N ASN A 113 19.37 -2.30 6.80
CA ASN A 113 17.93 -2.37 6.65
C ASN A 113 17.28 -3.01 7.89
N VAL A 114 17.80 -4.16 8.34
CA VAL A 114 17.35 -4.82 9.59
C VAL A 114 17.46 -3.88 10.79
N GLU A 115 18.59 -3.20 10.97
CA GLU A 115 18.80 -2.29 12.09
C GLU A 115 17.85 -1.08 12.04
N THR A 116 17.69 -0.49 10.85
CA THR A 116 16.79 0.65 10.64
C THR A 116 15.35 0.26 10.92
N THR A 117 14.91 -0.88 10.40
CA THR A 117 13.56 -1.41 10.62
C THR A 117 13.30 -1.72 12.09
N ARG A 118 14.24 -2.36 12.78
CA ARG A 118 14.10 -2.68 14.21
C ARG A 118 13.89 -1.44 15.07
N LYS A 119 14.62 -0.34 14.81
CA LYS A 119 14.43 0.93 15.52
C LYS A 119 13.00 1.46 15.38
N VAL A 120 12.43 1.35 14.18
CA VAL A 120 11.03 1.76 13.94
C VAL A 120 10.07 0.80 14.64
N VAL A 121 10.30 -0.51 14.56
CA VAL A 121 9.49 -1.55 15.22
C VAL A 121 9.42 -1.32 16.75
N GLU A 122 10.55 -1.09 17.39
CA GLU A 122 10.60 -0.83 18.84
C GLU A 122 9.75 0.40 19.23
N TYR A 123 9.84 1.47 18.44
CA TYR A 123 9.07 2.68 18.68
C TYR A 123 7.57 2.49 18.44
N ALA A 124 7.22 1.82 17.32
CA ALA A 124 5.86 1.60 16.87
C ALA A 124 5.10 0.61 17.79
N HIS A 125 5.71 -0.54 18.11
CA HIS A 125 5.07 -1.57 18.93
C HIS A 125 4.74 -1.07 20.35
N ALA A 126 5.58 -0.22 20.94
CA ALA A 126 5.28 0.42 22.22
C ALA A 126 4.01 1.30 22.19
N ARG A 127 3.48 1.59 20.98
CA ARG A 127 2.29 2.42 20.75
C ARG A 127 1.16 1.68 20.03
N GLY A 128 1.29 0.36 19.84
CA GLY A 128 0.29 -0.47 19.16
C GLY A 128 0.19 -0.25 17.64
N VAL A 129 1.23 0.35 17.05
CA VAL A 129 1.33 0.62 15.61
C VAL A 129 2.12 -0.50 14.94
N THR A 130 1.68 -0.94 13.76
CA THR A 130 2.34 -1.97 12.96
C THR A 130 3.38 -1.37 12.02
N VAL A 131 4.40 -2.17 11.70
CA VAL A 131 5.50 -1.77 10.82
C VAL A 131 5.59 -2.69 9.61
N GLU A 132 5.53 -2.09 8.43
CA GLU A 132 5.89 -2.69 7.15
C GLU A 132 7.35 -2.37 6.83
N ALA A 133 8.05 -3.30 6.20
CA ALA A 133 9.39 -3.08 5.66
C ALA A 133 9.51 -3.68 4.27
N GLU A 134 10.58 -3.37 3.55
CA GLU A 134 10.84 -3.88 2.21
C GLU A 134 12.21 -4.52 2.11
N ILE A 135 12.29 -5.64 1.37
CA ILE A 135 13.53 -6.29 0.95
C ILE A 135 13.48 -6.66 -0.53
N GLY A 136 14.66 -6.73 -1.13
CA GLY A 136 14.79 -6.56 -2.56
C GLY A 136 14.54 -5.10 -2.88
N HIS A 137 14.40 -4.74 -4.15
CA HIS A 137 14.06 -3.38 -4.54
C HIS A 137 13.03 -3.42 -5.67
N VAL A 138 11.94 -2.68 -5.49
CA VAL A 138 10.91 -2.49 -6.52
C VAL A 138 11.24 -1.23 -7.29
N ALA A 139 11.84 -1.39 -8.48
CA ALA A 139 12.27 -0.27 -9.32
C ALA A 139 11.12 0.69 -9.66
N SER A 140 11.47 1.95 -9.95
CA SER A 140 10.50 2.99 -10.32
C SER A 140 10.58 3.33 -11.80
N ASN A 141 9.47 3.19 -12.51
CA ASN A 141 9.34 3.65 -13.90
C ASN A 141 9.29 5.18 -14.04
N PHE A 142 9.20 5.92 -12.93
CA PHE A 142 9.24 7.38 -12.91
C PHE A 142 10.67 7.93 -12.87
N ASP A 143 11.64 7.15 -12.36
CA ASP A 143 13.06 7.51 -12.32
C ASP A 143 13.85 6.71 -13.37
N GLU A 144 14.46 7.38 -14.33
CA GLU A 144 15.27 6.74 -15.37
C GLU A 144 16.58 6.13 -14.82
N ASN A 145 16.98 6.49 -13.62
CA ASN A 145 18.16 5.96 -12.95
C ASN A 145 17.83 4.75 -12.06
N ASP A 146 16.58 4.53 -11.70
CA ASP A 146 16.12 3.42 -10.89
C ASP A 146 15.58 2.29 -11.77
N THR A 147 16.50 1.55 -12.41
CA THR A 147 16.16 0.52 -13.42
C THR A 147 16.37 -0.91 -12.93
N GLU A 148 16.97 -1.10 -11.76
CA GLU A 148 17.32 -2.43 -11.25
C GLU A 148 16.32 -2.93 -10.23
N THR A 149 15.50 -3.91 -10.63
CA THR A 149 14.68 -4.69 -9.69
C THR A 149 15.54 -5.77 -9.04
N MET A 150 15.73 -5.70 -7.73
CA MET A 150 16.40 -6.74 -6.96
C MET A 150 15.37 -7.70 -6.40
N TYR A 151 15.33 -8.92 -6.94
CA TYR A 151 14.38 -9.93 -6.51
C TYR A 151 14.64 -10.40 -5.08
N THR A 152 13.58 -10.54 -4.30
CA THR A 152 13.61 -11.09 -2.94
C THR A 152 13.78 -12.61 -3.00
N THR A 153 14.72 -13.15 -2.24
CA THR A 153 14.86 -14.59 -2.04
C THR A 153 14.13 -15.07 -0.79
N ALA A 154 13.74 -16.36 -0.77
CA ALA A 154 13.07 -16.95 0.38
C ALA A 154 13.94 -16.94 1.66
N ALA A 155 15.25 -17.10 1.52
CA ALA A 155 16.18 -17.07 2.64
C ALA A 155 16.31 -15.68 3.25
N GLU A 156 16.40 -14.65 2.41
CA GLU A 156 16.42 -13.25 2.85
C GLU A 156 15.11 -12.83 3.52
N ALA A 157 13.95 -13.18 2.91
CA ALA A 157 12.65 -12.88 3.48
C ALA A 157 12.48 -13.45 4.90
N LYS A 158 12.87 -14.71 5.10
CA LYS A 158 12.83 -15.37 6.40
C LYS A 158 13.76 -14.68 7.40
N ALA A 159 15.04 -14.53 7.03
CA ALA A 159 16.05 -13.94 7.91
C ALA A 159 15.70 -12.51 8.30
N PHE A 160 15.20 -11.71 7.34
CA PHE A 160 14.80 -10.34 7.58
C PHE A 160 13.62 -10.23 8.54
N ALA A 161 12.55 -11.00 8.31
CA ALA A 161 11.36 -10.99 9.18
C ALA A 161 11.73 -11.39 10.62
N GLU A 162 12.56 -12.42 10.79
CA GLU A 162 13.00 -12.89 12.12
C GLU A 162 13.89 -11.87 12.83
N GLN A 163 14.75 -11.16 12.11
CA GLN A 163 15.72 -10.22 12.70
C GLN A 163 15.15 -8.82 12.90
N SER A 164 14.32 -8.33 12.00
CA SER A 164 13.73 -6.98 12.07
C SER A 164 12.52 -6.91 13.01
N GLY A 165 11.72 -7.97 13.07
CA GLY A 165 10.46 -8.03 13.81
C GLY A 165 9.33 -7.22 13.15
N CYS A 166 9.41 -6.94 11.84
CA CYS A 166 8.34 -6.26 11.11
C CYS A 166 7.04 -7.06 11.11
N ASP A 167 5.91 -6.37 11.00
CA ASP A 167 4.56 -6.96 11.00
C ASP A 167 4.08 -7.36 9.61
N SER A 168 4.69 -6.79 8.56
CA SER A 168 4.48 -7.16 7.16
C SER A 168 5.72 -6.86 6.33
N LEU A 169 5.87 -7.57 5.21
CA LEU A 169 7.05 -7.52 4.38
C LEU A 169 6.70 -7.32 2.91
N ALA A 170 7.08 -6.17 2.36
CA ALA A 170 7.05 -5.92 0.94
C ALA A 170 8.19 -6.69 0.26
N ILE A 171 7.82 -7.42 -0.81
CA ILE A 171 8.73 -8.28 -1.55
C ILE A 171 8.79 -7.87 -3.02
N SER A 172 9.97 -7.96 -3.60
CA SER A 172 10.18 -7.73 -5.03
C SER A 172 10.15 -9.06 -5.77
N ILE A 173 9.13 -9.23 -6.62
CA ILE A 173 8.90 -10.44 -7.41
C ILE A 173 8.63 -10.15 -8.90
N GLY A 174 8.95 -8.92 -9.37
CA GLY A 174 8.86 -8.54 -10.78
C GLY A 174 7.97 -7.35 -11.11
N THR A 175 7.27 -6.77 -10.12
CA THR A 175 6.54 -5.51 -10.31
C THR A 175 7.46 -4.30 -10.25
N ALA A 176 7.01 -3.15 -10.79
CA ALA A 176 7.68 -1.87 -10.67
C ALA A 176 6.66 -0.75 -10.43
N HIS A 177 7.10 0.34 -9.80
CA HIS A 177 6.26 1.53 -9.60
C HIS A 177 6.02 2.29 -10.90
N GLY A 178 4.83 2.85 -11.07
CA GLY A 178 4.49 3.76 -12.17
C GLY A 178 3.92 3.06 -13.41
N VAL A 179 3.93 3.78 -14.53
CA VAL A 179 3.37 3.29 -15.79
C VAL A 179 4.38 2.42 -16.51
N TYR A 180 4.01 1.19 -16.83
CA TYR A 180 4.85 0.30 -17.63
C TYR A 180 5.04 0.83 -19.05
N LYS A 181 6.30 0.96 -19.47
CA LYS A 181 6.67 1.38 -20.83
C LYS A 181 6.14 0.33 -21.82
N ALA A 182 5.60 0.79 -22.96
CA ALA A 182 5.05 -0.06 -24.04
C ALA A 182 3.85 -0.94 -23.64
N LYS A 183 3.11 -0.63 -22.57
CA LYS A 183 1.95 -1.42 -22.10
C LYS A 183 2.26 -2.91 -21.83
N ALA A 184 3.51 -3.23 -21.55
CA ALA A 184 3.87 -4.59 -21.20
C ALA A 184 3.40 -4.88 -19.76
N ILE A 185 2.68 -5.99 -19.58
CA ILE A 185 2.36 -6.51 -18.23
C ILE A 185 3.65 -7.15 -17.69
N PRO A 186 4.06 -6.86 -16.43
CA PRO A 186 5.28 -7.43 -15.87
C PRO A 186 5.17 -8.95 -15.73
N GLU A 187 6.30 -9.63 -15.87
CA GLU A 187 6.41 -11.04 -15.57
C GLU A 187 6.65 -11.23 -14.07
N ILE A 188 5.64 -11.69 -13.36
CA ILE A 188 5.72 -11.94 -11.91
C ILE A 188 6.27 -13.34 -11.66
N SER A 189 7.27 -13.42 -10.78
CA SER A 189 7.84 -14.71 -10.32
C SER A 189 6.97 -15.37 -9.25
N PHE A 190 5.99 -16.17 -9.65
CA PHE A 190 5.16 -16.93 -8.72
C PHE A 190 5.92 -18.05 -8.00
N ASP A 191 6.98 -18.57 -8.60
CA ASP A 191 7.88 -19.52 -7.93
C ASP A 191 8.59 -18.86 -6.73
N SER A 192 9.05 -17.62 -6.88
CA SER A 192 9.61 -16.84 -5.77
C SER A 192 8.56 -16.58 -4.69
N LEU A 193 7.33 -16.17 -5.07
CA LEU A 193 6.23 -15.98 -4.12
C LEU A 193 5.95 -17.24 -3.31
N ALA A 194 5.82 -18.38 -3.97
CA ALA A 194 5.57 -19.67 -3.31
C ALA A 194 6.71 -20.05 -2.35
N ALA A 195 7.97 -19.87 -2.76
CA ALA A 195 9.14 -20.15 -1.92
C ALA A 195 9.20 -19.25 -0.69
N ILE A 196 8.92 -17.94 -0.86
CA ILE A 196 8.88 -16.97 0.25
C ILE A 196 7.76 -17.33 1.24
N ARG A 197 6.57 -17.66 0.74
CA ARG A 197 5.43 -18.08 1.59
C ARG A 197 5.71 -19.32 2.41
N GLN A 198 6.50 -20.26 1.89
CA GLN A 198 6.93 -21.45 2.63
C GLN A 198 7.99 -21.14 3.68
N ALA A 199 8.80 -20.11 3.47
CA ALA A 199 9.92 -19.77 4.34
C ALA A 199 9.52 -18.89 5.54
N THR A 200 8.44 -18.09 5.42
CA THR A 200 8.01 -17.16 6.48
C THR A 200 6.49 -17.08 6.57
N ASN A 201 5.99 -16.79 7.79
CA ASN A 201 4.57 -16.53 8.05
C ASN A 201 4.23 -15.04 8.12
N VAL A 202 5.22 -14.14 7.93
CA VAL A 202 4.95 -12.70 7.91
C VAL A 202 3.98 -12.37 6.78
N PRO A 203 2.97 -11.52 6.99
CA PRO A 203 2.10 -11.05 5.92
C PRO A 203 2.91 -10.41 4.79
N LEU A 204 2.68 -10.85 3.54
CA LEU A 204 3.40 -10.35 2.37
C LEU A 204 2.64 -9.22 1.69
N VAL A 205 3.41 -8.26 1.19
CA VAL A 205 2.91 -7.05 0.52
C VAL A 205 3.51 -6.99 -0.89
N LEU A 206 2.71 -6.51 -1.85
CA LEU A 206 3.13 -6.26 -3.22
C LEU A 206 3.03 -4.75 -3.51
N HIS A 207 4.15 -4.12 -3.84
CA HIS A 207 4.21 -2.78 -4.38
C HIS A 207 4.14 -2.79 -5.91
N GLY A 208 3.87 -1.64 -6.53
CA GLY A 208 3.77 -1.55 -8.00
C GLY A 208 2.57 -2.30 -8.58
N GLY A 209 1.43 -2.33 -7.88
CA GLY A 209 0.23 -3.04 -8.35
C GLY A 209 -0.41 -2.42 -9.59
N SER A 210 -0.38 -1.09 -9.73
CA SER A 210 -0.94 -0.39 -10.89
C SER A 210 -0.32 -0.90 -12.20
N GLY A 211 -1.18 -1.27 -13.17
CA GLY A 211 -0.72 -1.77 -14.47
C GLY A 211 -0.15 -3.19 -14.49
N SER A 212 -0.13 -3.92 -13.37
CA SER A 212 0.43 -5.28 -13.28
C SER A 212 -0.49 -6.37 -13.81
N GLY A 213 -1.71 -6.03 -14.20
CA GLY A 213 -2.69 -6.93 -14.83
C GLY A 213 -3.52 -7.71 -13.79
N ASP A 214 -4.83 -7.80 -14.06
CA ASP A 214 -5.81 -8.38 -13.14
C ASP A 214 -5.52 -9.84 -12.78
N ASP A 215 -5.15 -10.65 -13.76
CA ASP A 215 -4.84 -12.08 -13.56
C ASP A 215 -3.64 -12.26 -12.63
N ASN A 216 -2.57 -11.48 -12.85
CA ASN A 216 -1.39 -11.47 -12.00
C ASN A 216 -1.74 -11.07 -10.57
N LEU A 217 -2.47 -9.98 -10.39
CA LEU A 217 -2.81 -9.45 -9.07
C LEU A 217 -3.79 -10.37 -8.33
N SER A 218 -4.80 -10.91 -9.03
CA SER A 218 -5.71 -11.90 -8.45
C SER A 218 -4.98 -13.17 -8.01
N ARG A 219 -4.00 -13.62 -8.80
CA ARG A 219 -3.17 -14.76 -8.46
C ARG A 219 -2.26 -14.47 -7.27
N CYS A 220 -1.60 -13.30 -7.22
CA CYS A 220 -0.80 -12.86 -6.07
C CYS A 220 -1.61 -12.88 -4.78
N ALA A 221 -2.83 -12.33 -4.79
CA ALA A 221 -3.71 -12.32 -3.62
C ALA A 221 -4.05 -13.75 -3.15
N LYS A 222 -4.44 -14.62 -4.06
CA LYS A 222 -4.76 -16.04 -3.75
C LYS A 222 -3.56 -16.82 -3.24
N GLU A 223 -2.36 -16.49 -3.71
CA GLU A 223 -1.11 -17.19 -3.35
C GLU A 223 -0.40 -16.56 -2.15
N GLY A 224 -1.00 -15.54 -1.49
CA GLY A 224 -0.58 -15.12 -0.16
C GLY A 224 -0.09 -13.69 0.00
N ILE A 225 -0.26 -12.83 -1.01
CA ILE A 225 -0.13 -11.38 -0.84
C ILE A 225 -1.36 -10.87 -0.09
N CYS A 226 -1.16 -10.08 0.98
CA CYS A 226 -2.21 -9.56 1.85
C CYS A 226 -2.55 -8.09 1.59
N LYS A 227 -1.63 -7.33 0.99
CA LYS A 227 -1.77 -5.91 0.63
C LYS A 227 -1.18 -5.67 -0.75
N VAL A 228 -1.86 -4.86 -1.54
CA VAL A 228 -1.33 -4.38 -2.83
C VAL A 228 -1.46 -2.86 -2.89
N ASN A 229 -0.34 -2.17 -3.19
CA ASN A 229 -0.35 -0.72 -3.36
C ASN A 229 -0.90 -0.34 -4.74
N ILE A 230 -1.90 0.55 -4.74
CA ILE A 230 -2.51 1.13 -5.93
C ILE A 230 -2.42 2.64 -5.85
N TYR A 231 -1.74 3.23 -6.81
CA TYR A 231 -1.56 4.68 -6.93
C TYR A 231 -1.88 5.17 -8.35
N THR A 232 -1.05 4.83 -9.31
CA THR A 232 -1.09 5.37 -10.69
C THR A 232 -2.44 5.17 -11.36
N ASP A 233 -3.03 3.98 -11.24
CA ASP A 233 -4.30 3.67 -11.90
C ASP A 233 -5.48 4.45 -11.32
N LEU A 234 -5.46 4.79 -10.03
CA LEU A 234 -6.49 5.65 -9.43
C LEU A 234 -6.54 7.02 -10.11
N TYR A 235 -5.37 7.64 -10.31
CA TYR A 235 -5.28 8.98 -10.89
C TYR A 235 -5.47 8.97 -12.41
N LEU A 236 -5.02 7.93 -13.10
CA LEU A 236 -5.32 7.74 -14.52
C LEU A 236 -6.83 7.55 -14.75
N ALA A 237 -7.51 6.79 -13.92
CA ALA A 237 -8.96 6.61 -13.97
C ALA A 237 -9.71 7.93 -13.68
N ALA A 238 -9.24 8.70 -12.70
CA ALA A 238 -9.77 10.04 -12.43
C ALA A 238 -9.65 10.95 -13.64
N MET A 239 -8.47 11.01 -14.26
CA MET A 239 -8.24 11.85 -15.45
C MET A 239 -9.04 11.38 -16.66
N LYS A 240 -9.21 10.08 -16.85
CA LYS A 240 -10.08 9.53 -17.90
C LYS A 240 -11.54 9.96 -17.70
N SER A 241 -12.06 9.82 -16.49
CA SER A 241 -13.43 10.25 -16.15
C SER A 241 -13.62 11.76 -16.31
N LEU A 242 -12.60 12.56 -15.96
CA LEU A 242 -12.61 14.01 -16.17
C LEU A 242 -12.71 14.38 -17.64
N GLY A 243 -12.05 13.63 -18.54
CA GLY A 243 -12.11 13.87 -19.99
C GLY A 243 -13.51 13.72 -20.59
N GLU A 244 -14.41 13.06 -19.90
CA GLU A 244 -15.82 12.86 -20.29
C GLU A 244 -16.77 13.88 -19.63
N ALA A 245 -16.27 14.72 -18.71
CA ALA A 245 -17.06 15.66 -17.93
C ALA A 245 -17.13 17.05 -18.55
N ASP A 246 -18.16 17.81 -18.15
CA ASP A 246 -18.28 19.23 -18.47
C ASP A 246 -17.31 20.04 -17.58
N ALA A 247 -16.15 20.37 -18.14
CA ALA A 247 -15.09 21.08 -17.45
C ALA A 247 -15.44 22.56 -17.09
N SER A 248 -16.58 23.09 -17.54
CA SER A 248 -17.06 24.41 -17.15
C SER A 248 -17.79 24.45 -15.82
N ASP A 249 -18.14 23.28 -15.28
CA ASP A 249 -18.85 23.12 -14.00
C ASP A 249 -17.94 22.45 -12.95
N TYR A 250 -17.56 23.21 -11.93
CA TYR A 250 -16.69 22.73 -10.84
C TYR A 250 -17.22 21.47 -10.14
N PHE A 251 -18.55 21.39 -9.91
CA PHE A 251 -19.12 20.23 -9.23
C PHE A 251 -19.07 18.97 -10.10
N LYS A 252 -19.26 19.12 -11.41
CA LYS A 252 -19.14 18.01 -12.36
C LYS A 252 -17.69 17.53 -12.47
N VAL A 253 -16.72 18.46 -12.55
CA VAL A 253 -15.28 18.15 -12.53
C VAL A 253 -14.93 17.31 -11.29
N ARG A 254 -15.28 17.82 -10.11
CA ARG A 254 -15.02 17.13 -8.85
C ARG A 254 -15.68 15.75 -8.79
N SER A 255 -16.94 15.66 -9.18
CA SER A 255 -17.68 14.38 -9.19
C SER A 255 -17.07 13.38 -10.17
N ALA A 256 -16.59 13.83 -11.33
CA ALA A 256 -15.94 12.98 -12.32
C ALA A 256 -14.62 12.41 -11.80
N LEU A 257 -13.78 13.23 -11.16
CA LEU A 257 -12.53 12.77 -10.55
C LEU A 257 -12.80 11.71 -9.49
N GLN A 258 -13.73 11.96 -8.57
CA GLN A 258 -14.11 11.01 -7.52
C GLN A 258 -14.68 9.71 -8.11
N LYS A 259 -15.55 9.82 -9.12
CA LYS A 259 -16.13 8.65 -9.80
C LYS A 259 -15.05 7.77 -10.41
N GLY A 260 -14.10 8.36 -11.16
CA GLY A 260 -13.01 7.61 -11.78
C GLY A 260 -12.17 6.84 -10.77
N MET A 261 -11.80 7.49 -9.65
CA MET A 261 -11.06 6.82 -8.56
C MET A 261 -11.89 5.72 -7.91
N ASN A 262 -13.17 5.94 -7.67
CA ASN A 262 -14.06 4.95 -7.07
C ASN A 262 -14.24 3.72 -7.95
N ASP A 263 -14.51 3.91 -9.24
CA ASP A 263 -14.67 2.81 -10.19
C ASP A 263 -13.38 1.96 -10.25
N CYS A 264 -12.21 2.59 -10.21
CA CYS A 264 -10.93 1.91 -10.19
C CYS A 264 -10.70 1.14 -8.87
N LEU A 265 -10.94 1.78 -7.73
CA LEU A 265 -10.75 1.13 -6.43
C LEU A 265 -11.74 -0.03 -6.21
N GLU A 266 -13.01 0.12 -6.63
CA GLU A 266 -14.01 -0.96 -6.61
C GLU A 266 -13.58 -2.14 -7.50
N HIS A 267 -12.99 -1.85 -8.67
CA HIS A 267 -12.41 -2.88 -9.54
C HIS A 267 -11.32 -3.67 -8.80
N TYR A 268 -10.38 -2.99 -8.13
CA TYR A 268 -9.31 -3.66 -7.39
C TYR A 268 -9.79 -4.46 -6.18
N PHE A 269 -10.82 -4.02 -5.48
CA PHE A 269 -11.47 -4.85 -4.45
C PHE A 269 -11.95 -6.20 -5.02
N LYS A 270 -12.50 -6.19 -6.24
CA LYS A 270 -12.94 -7.42 -6.92
C LYS A 270 -11.77 -8.28 -7.39
N VAL A 271 -10.74 -7.66 -7.99
CA VAL A 271 -9.53 -8.35 -8.47
C VAL A 271 -8.81 -9.06 -7.33
N PHE A 272 -8.68 -8.40 -6.18
CA PHE A 272 -8.02 -8.96 -5.00
C PHE A 272 -8.89 -9.96 -4.24
N GLY A 273 -10.19 -10.06 -4.57
CA GLY A 273 -11.14 -10.90 -3.84
C GLY A 273 -11.34 -10.46 -2.40
N THR A 274 -11.15 -9.16 -2.10
CA THR A 274 -11.27 -8.60 -0.75
C THR A 274 -12.61 -8.96 -0.12
N GLN A 275 -12.59 -9.40 1.14
CA GLN A 275 -13.77 -9.86 1.86
C GLN A 275 -14.10 -8.93 3.02
N ALA A 276 -15.39 -8.88 3.39
CA ALA A 276 -15.86 -8.19 4.59
C ALA A 276 -15.25 -8.79 5.87
N GLN A 277 -15.04 -7.95 6.87
CA GLN A 277 -14.39 -8.33 8.13
C GLN A 277 -15.23 -7.97 9.34
#